data_8ce44e938f72102a176bccf7031685a4
#
_entry.id   8ce44e938f72102a176bccf7031685a4
#
_cell.length_a   1.000
_cell.length_b   1.000
_cell.length_c   1.000
_cell.angle_alpha   90.00
_cell.angle_beta   90.00
_cell.angle_gamma   90.00
#
_symmetry.space_group_name_H-M   'P 1'
#
loop_
_entity.id
_entity.type
_entity.pdbx_description
1 polymer ?
#
loop_
_entity_poly.entity_id
_entity_poly.type
_entity_poly.pdbx_seq_one_letter_code
_entity_poly.pdbx_strand_id
1 'polypeptide(L)'
;VIQTNFIRKENYKAHMRLGIAGLIAAFGVFITTLYIFIVIYKGWDNMSPLVKANRFFMLSFAIMVTIAYFNRQKPAYHKRLIFVATFYMLGPILDRAMGRSFLDSMLTTDLSWDPTFFGIWTSFFISLFIYDWAILKKIHTVTYLGFFVFCIIWTISFLS
;
A
#
# COMPACT_ATOMS: atom_id res chain seq x y z
N VAL A 1 13.91 7.18 2.60
CA VAL A 1 15.30 7.71 2.53
C VAL A 1 15.70 8.40 3.84
N ILE A 2 14.97 9.41 4.33
CA ILE A 2 15.34 10.19 5.56
C ILE A 2 15.41 9.28 6.80
N GLN A 3 14.39 8.46 7.04
CA GLN A 3 14.32 7.52 8.16
C GLN A 3 15.49 6.54 8.18
N THR A 4 15.85 6.00 7.01
CA THR A 4 16.97 5.06 6.87
C THR A 4 18.31 5.75 7.13
N ASN A 5 18.44 7.03 6.76
CA ASN A 5 19.65 7.80 7.00
C ASN A 5 19.88 8.06 8.50
N PHE A 6 18.79 8.31 9.27
CA PHE A 6 18.91 8.45 10.71
C PHE A 6 19.41 7.18 11.39
N ILE A 7 18.93 6.00 10.95
CA ILE A 7 19.42 4.71 11.46
C ILE A 7 20.89 4.51 11.12
N ARG A 8 21.32 4.83 9.88
CA ARG A 8 22.73 4.72 9.47
C ARG A 8 23.66 5.65 10.26
N LYS A 9 23.16 6.80 10.71
CA LYS A 9 23.87 7.77 11.55
C LYS A 9 23.65 7.54 13.06
N GLU A 10 23.06 6.41 13.43
CA GLU A 10 22.75 6.05 14.83
C GLU A 10 21.91 7.09 15.58
N ASN A 11 21.21 7.97 14.83
CA ASN A 11 20.35 8.99 15.42
C ASN A 11 18.93 8.42 15.66
N TYR A 12 18.83 7.51 16.61
CA TYR A 12 17.57 6.83 16.95
C TYR A 12 16.50 7.79 17.49
N LYS A 13 16.90 8.90 18.16
CA LYS A 13 15.95 9.91 18.64
C LYS A 13 15.22 10.59 17.48
N ALA A 14 15.94 11.00 16.44
CA ALA A 14 15.35 11.59 15.25
C ALA A 14 14.49 10.58 14.49
N HIS A 15 14.95 9.33 14.37
CA HIS A 15 14.16 8.22 13.78
C HIS A 15 12.84 8.04 14.51
N MET A 16 12.82 7.97 15.85
CA MET A 16 11.61 7.80 16.65
C MET A 16 10.65 8.99 16.51
N ARG A 17 11.16 10.23 16.59
CA ARG A 17 10.32 11.44 16.44
C ARG A 17 9.63 11.49 15.09
N LEU A 18 10.38 11.24 14.01
CA LEU A 18 9.81 11.19 12.67
C LEU A 18 8.87 9.99 12.48
N GLY A 19 9.13 8.86 13.13
CA GLY A 19 8.25 7.70 13.16
C GLY A 19 6.90 7.99 13.82
N ILE A 20 6.89 8.69 14.94
CA ILE A 20 5.66 9.14 15.62
C ILE A 20 4.88 10.12 14.73
N ALA A 21 5.56 11.10 14.13
CA ALA A 21 4.92 12.04 13.20
C ALA A 21 4.31 11.29 11.99
N GLY A 22 5.02 10.29 11.46
CA GLY A 22 4.50 9.42 10.40
C GLY A 22 3.27 8.62 10.83
N LEU A 23 3.23 8.12 12.07
CA LEU A 23 2.09 7.39 12.62
C LEU A 23 0.85 8.31 12.78
N ILE A 24 1.05 9.54 13.26
CA ILE A 24 -0.02 10.55 13.35
C ILE A 24 -0.55 10.88 11.96
N ALA A 25 0.34 11.08 10.99
CA ALA A 25 -0.05 11.32 9.60
C ALA A 25 -0.83 10.13 9.00
N ALA A 26 -0.38 8.89 9.24
CA ALA A 26 -1.07 7.68 8.80
C ALA A 26 -2.48 7.57 9.40
N PHE A 27 -2.63 7.91 10.68
CA PHE A 27 -3.94 7.97 11.33
C PHE A 27 -4.83 9.05 10.72
N GLY A 28 -4.28 10.24 10.46
CA GLY A 28 -4.99 11.32 9.76
C GLY A 28 -5.47 10.90 8.37
N VAL A 29 -4.61 10.26 7.57
CA VAL A 29 -4.97 9.71 6.27
C VAL A 29 -6.08 8.66 6.40
N PHE A 30 -6.00 7.76 7.38
CA PHE A 30 -7.03 6.76 7.62
C PHE A 30 -8.39 7.39 7.90
N ILE A 31 -8.47 8.34 8.84
CA ILE A 31 -9.73 9.02 9.22
C ILE A 31 -10.31 9.82 8.05
N THR A 32 -9.47 10.60 7.36
CA THR A 32 -9.96 11.41 6.22
C THR A 32 -10.42 10.54 5.05
N THR A 33 -9.74 9.44 4.77
CA THR A 33 -10.16 8.49 3.73
C THR A 33 -11.46 7.78 4.13
N LEU A 34 -11.60 7.38 5.39
CA LEU A 34 -12.83 6.79 5.91
C LEU A 34 -14.02 7.76 5.76
N TYR A 35 -13.81 9.02 6.12
CA TYR A 35 -14.82 10.08 5.93
C TYR A 35 -15.23 10.20 4.46
N ILE A 36 -14.25 10.28 3.54
CA ILE A 36 -14.51 10.34 2.10
C ILE A 36 -15.32 9.11 1.65
N PHE A 37 -14.95 7.91 2.09
CA PHE A 37 -15.67 6.69 1.72
C PHE A 37 -17.12 6.64 2.20
N ILE A 38 -17.43 7.29 3.31
CA ILE A 38 -18.80 7.42 3.79
C ILE A 38 -19.56 8.44 2.93
N VAL A 39 -18.98 9.60 2.70
CA VAL A 39 -19.64 10.73 1.96
C VAL A 39 -19.91 10.36 0.50
N ILE A 40 -18.99 9.67 -0.17
CA ILE A 40 -19.13 9.30 -1.59
C ILE A 40 -19.81 7.93 -1.79
N TYR A 41 -20.37 7.34 -0.73
CA TYR A 41 -20.99 6.02 -0.82
C TYR A 41 -22.27 6.05 -1.66
N LYS A 42 -22.28 5.31 -2.78
CA LYS A 42 -23.39 5.22 -3.74
C LYS A 42 -24.06 3.84 -3.78
N GLY A 43 -23.81 3.00 -2.77
CA GLY A 43 -24.18 1.58 -2.80
C GLY A 43 -23.06 0.71 -3.34
N TRP A 44 -22.98 -0.54 -2.85
CA TRP A 44 -21.89 -1.45 -3.19
C TRP A 44 -21.87 -1.80 -4.68
N ASP A 45 -23.04 -2.10 -5.25
CA ASP A 45 -23.18 -2.53 -6.64
C ASP A 45 -22.86 -1.43 -7.67
N ASN A 46 -22.92 -0.17 -7.24
CA ASN A 46 -22.61 0.98 -8.09
C ASN A 46 -21.14 1.44 -8.01
N MET A 47 -20.28 0.69 -7.31
CA MET A 47 -18.87 0.99 -7.20
C MET A 47 -18.04 0.18 -8.18
N SER A 48 -17.06 0.82 -8.83
CA SER A 48 -16.09 0.10 -9.65
C SER A 48 -15.25 -0.86 -8.79
N PRO A 49 -14.72 -1.96 -9.36
CA PRO A 49 -13.87 -2.91 -8.65
C PRO A 49 -12.69 -2.25 -7.93
N LEU A 50 -12.06 -1.26 -8.56
CA LEU A 50 -10.96 -0.51 -7.98
C LEU A 50 -11.38 0.26 -6.70
N VAL A 51 -12.56 0.87 -6.70
CA VAL A 51 -13.09 1.58 -5.52
C VAL A 51 -13.41 0.60 -4.39
N LYS A 52 -13.96 -0.58 -4.70
CA LYS A 52 -14.18 -1.67 -3.72
C LYS A 52 -12.85 -2.14 -3.14
N ALA A 53 -11.85 -2.41 -3.99
CA ALA A 53 -10.50 -2.80 -3.57
C ALA A 53 -9.86 -1.78 -2.63
N ASN A 54 -9.96 -0.48 -2.95
CA ASN A 54 -9.40 0.59 -2.12
C ASN A 54 -9.99 0.62 -0.69
N ARG A 55 -11.25 0.22 -0.49
CA ARG A 55 -11.86 0.11 0.86
C ARG A 55 -11.20 -0.99 1.68
N PHE A 56 -10.99 -2.18 1.08
CA PHE A 56 -10.29 -3.27 1.74
C PHE A 56 -8.81 -2.97 1.97
N PHE A 57 -8.15 -2.33 1.00
CA PHE A 57 -6.74 -1.93 1.15
C PHE A 57 -6.54 -0.89 2.24
N MET A 58 -7.48 0.05 2.42
CA MET A 58 -7.41 1.01 3.51
C MET A 58 -7.48 0.33 4.88
N LEU A 59 -8.37 -0.65 5.06
CA LEU A 59 -8.44 -1.42 6.30
C LEU A 59 -7.16 -2.23 6.52
N SER A 60 -6.67 -2.89 5.46
CA SER A 60 -5.42 -3.64 5.49
C SER A 60 -4.22 -2.75 5.82
N PHE A 61 -4.17 -1.52 5.28
CA PHE A 61 -3.18 -0.51 5.64
C PHE A 61 -3.17 -0.23 7.14
N ALA A 62 -4.33 0.05 7.73
CA ALA A 62 -4.43 0.34 9.17
C ALA A 62 -3.94 -0.85 10.01
N ILE A 63 -4.32 -2.07 9.64
CA ILE A 63 -3.86 -3.31 10.30
C ILE A 63 -2.35 -3.44 10.18
N MET A 64 -1.78 -3.29 8.98
CA MET A 64 -0.34 -3.43 8.75
C MET A 64 0.48 -2.37 9.49
N VAL A 65 0.03 -1.11 9.53
CA VAL A 65 0.69 -0.04 10.30
C VAL A 65 0.66 -0.36 11.80
N THR A 66 -0.47 -0.85 12.30
CA THR A 66 -0.63 -1.25 13.70
C THR A 66 0.33 -2.40 14.05
N ILE A 67 0.36 -3.46 13.24
CA ILE A 67 1.28 -4.58 13.43
C ILE A 67 2.74 -4.11 13.34
N ALA A 68 3.05 -3.21 12.40
CA ALA A 68 4.39 -2.63 12.28
C ALA A 68 4.82 -1.87 13.53
N TYR A 69 3.91 -1.11 14.14
CA TYR A 69 4.19 -0.41 15.40
C TYR A 69 4.55 -1.37 16.53
N PHE A 70 3.79 -2.44 16.72
CA PHE A 70 4.09 -3.45 17.75
C PHE A 70 5.35 -4.26 17.46
N ASN A 71 5.74 -4.39 16.18
CA ASN A 71 6.97 -5.10 15.78
C ASN A 71 8.16 -4.15 15.52
N ARG A 72 8.13 -2.90 16.01
CA ARG A 72 9.19 -1.91 15.80
C ARG A 72 10.57 -2.32 16.31
N GLN A 73 10.62 -3.24 17.28
CA GLN A 73 11.86 -3.81 17.80
C GLN A 73 12.45 -4.91 16.88
N LYS A 74 11.71 -5.37 15.88
CA LYS A 74 12.14 -6.36 14.87
C LYS A 74 12.32 -5.66 13.51
N PRO A 75 13.51 -5.10 13.20
CA PRO A 75 13.69 -4.22 12.04
C PRO A 75 13.28 -4.84 10.71
N ALA A 76 13.52 -6.15 10.53
CA ALA A 76 13.16 -6.87 9.31
C ALA A 76 11.65 -6.93 9.09
N TYR A 77 10.87 -7.18 10.14
CA TYR A 77 9.40 -7.20 10.10
C TYR A 77 8.82 -5.80 9.95
N HIS A 78 9.25 -4.88 10.82
CA HIS A 78 8.77 -3.50 10.84
C HIS A 78 8.89 -2.83 9.47
N LYS A 79 10.07 -2.90 8.87
CA LYS A 79 10.35 -2.29 7.56
C LYS A 79 9.42 -2.83 6.47
N ARG A 80 9.22 -4.15 6.41
CA ARG A 80 8.38 -4.78 5.37
C ARG A 80 6.91 -4.50 5.57
N LEU A 81 6.44 -4.52 6.82
CA LEU A 81 5.06 -4.15 7.14
C LEU A 81 4.74 -2.72 6.70
N ILE A 82 5.67 -1.77 6.92
CA ILE A 82 5.50 -0.39 6.44
C ILE A 82 5.51 -0.33 4.91
N PHE A 83 6.39 -1.07 4.21
CA PHE A 83 6.38 -1.10 2.75
C PHE A 83 5.07 -1.67 2.20
N VAL A 84 4.62 -2.83 2.71
CA VAL A 84 3.35 -3.46 2.30
C VAL A 84 2.17 -2.52 2.58
N ALA A 85 2.13 -1.90 3.76
CA ALA A 85 1.11 -0.90 4.09
C ALA A 85 1.12 0.26 3.08
N THR A 86 2.30 0.79 2.75
CA THR A 86 2.42 1.86 1.74
C THR A 86 1.92 1.41 0.38
N PHE A 87 2.22 0.18 -0.03
CA PHE A 87 1.75 -0.36 -1.30
C PHE A 87 0.23 -0.45 -1.36
N TYR A 88 -0.43 -0.82 -0.27
CA TYR A 88 -1.90 -0.85 -0.20
C TYR A 88 -2.55 0.53 -0.38
N MET A 89 -1.84 1.62 -0.06
CA MET A 89 -2.34 2.98 -0.24
C MET A 89 -1.99 3.60 -1.61
N LEU A 90 -1.34 2.87 -2.51
CA LEU A 90 -0.97 3.40 -3.83
C LEU A 90 -2.16 3.57 -4.77
N GLY A 91 -3.26 2.84 -4.60
CA GLY A 91 -4.40 2.86 -5.50
C GLY A 91 -4.85 4.26 -5.92
N PRO A 92 -5.28 5.13 -5.00
CA PRO A 92 -5.72 6.48 -5.35
C PRO A 92 -4.63 7.38 -5.96
N ILE A 93 -3.36 7.09 -5.67
CA ILE A 93 -2.21 7.83 -6.22
C ILE A 93 -1.98 7.41 -7.67
N LEU A 94 -1.97 6.10 -7.92
CA LEU A 94 -1.81 5.54 -9.26
C LEU A 94 -2.95 5.96 -10.18
N ASP A 95 -4.19 5.90 -9.71
CA ASP A 95 -5.38 6.33 -10.44
C ASP A 95 -5.23 7.78 -10.95
N ARG A 96 -4.86 8.70 -10.05
CA ARG A 96 -4.65 10.11 -10.44
C ARG A 96 -3.42 10.32 -11.33
N ALA A 97 -2.36 9.54 -11.12
CA ALA A 97 -1.15 9.65 -11.93
C ALA A 97 -1.39 9.14 -13.35
N MET A 98 -2.12 8.03 -13.49
CA MET A 98 -2.45 7.43 -14.78
C MET A 98 -3.45 8.28 -15.54
N GLY A 99 -4.55 8.75 -14.91
CA GLY A 99 -5.56 9.59 -15.52
C GLY A 99 -5.08 11.00 -15.92
N ARG A 100 -3.84 11.39 -15.57
CA ARG A 100 -3.19 12.62 -16.01
C ARG A 100 -2.01 12.38 -16.95
N SER A 101 -1.72 11.14 -17.27
CA SER A 101 -0.60 10.74 -18.11
C SER A 101 -1.08 10.50 -19.55
N PHE A 102 -0.12 10.34 -20.46
CA PHE A 102 -0.41 9.91 -21.84
C PHE A 102 -1.09 8.52 -21.91
N LEU A 103 -1.02 7.73 -20.81
CA LEU A 103 -1.67 6.43 -20.73
C LEU A 103 -3.20 6.56 -20.82
N ASP A 104 -3.78 7.65 -20.34
CA ASP A 104 -5.22 7.90 -20.43
C ASP A 104 -5.72 7.89 -21.87
N SER A 105 -4.94 8.45 -22.79
CA SER A 105 -5.28 8.44 -24.21
C SER A 105 -5.05 7.09 -24.91
N MET A 106 -4.23 6.22 -24.34
CA MET A 106 -3.91 4.90 -24.90
C MET A 106 -4.83 3.80 -24.36
N LEU A 107 -5.32 3.96 -23.13
CA LEU A 107 -6.15 3.01 -22.43
C LEU A 107 -7.63 3.44 -22.53
N THR A 108 -8.28 3.10 -23.62
CA THR A 108 -9.63 3.60 -23.96
C THR A 108 -10.76 2.72 -23.39
N THR A 109 -10.47 1.59 -22.79
CA THR A 109 -11.47 0.65 -22.26
C THR A 109 -11.13 0.19 -20.84
N ASP A 110 -12.15 -0.08 -20.03
CA ASP A 110 -11.98 -0.64 -18.68
C ASP A 110 -11.16 -1.94 -18.70
N LEU A 111 -11.31 -2.73 -19.77
CA LEU A 111 -10.58 -3.97 -19.97
C LEU A 111 -9.06 -3.77 -20.09
N SER A 112 -8.60 -2.60 -20.56
CA SER A 112 -7.17 -2.27 -20.66
C SER A 112 -6.64 -1.57 -19.41
N TRP A 113 -7.49 -0.82 -18.69
CA TRP A 113 -7.14 -0.10 -17.47
C TRP A 113 -6.81 -1.04 -16.31
N ASP A 114 -7.70 -1.97 -16.00
CA ASP A 114 -7.60 -2.83 -14.83
C ASP A 114 -6.34 -3.72 -14.83
N PRO A 115 -6.01 -4.45 -15.90
CA PRO A 115 -4.78 -5.25 -15.94
C PRO A 115 -3.52 -4.39 -15.93
N THR A 116 -3.54 -3.21 -16.58
CA THR A 116 -2.40 -2.29 -16.55
C THR A 116 -2.18 -1.76 -15.14
N PHE A 117 -3.25 -1.36 -14.47
CA PHE A 117 -3.22 -0.89 -13.08
C PHE A 117 -2.70 -1.98 -12.14
N PHE A 118 -3.19 -3.20 -12.27
CA PHE A 118 -2.71 -4.36 -11.53
C PHE A 118 -1.24 -4.65 -11.78
N GLY A 119 -0.79 -4.58 -13.04
CA GLY A 119 0.60 -4.79 -13.43
C GLY A 119 1.55 -3.77 -12.81
N ILE A 120 1.20 -2.48 -12.91
CA ILE A 120 1.99 -1.40 -12.29
C ILE A 120 2.03 -1.59 -10.77
N TRP A 121 0.91 -1.87 -10.14
CA TRP A 121 0.85 -2.06 -8.70
C TRP A 121 1.64 -3.30 -8.24
N THR A 122 1.53 -4.40 -8.97
CA THR A 122 2.30 -5.63 -8.73
C THR A 122 3.82 -5.39 -8.84
N SER A 123 4.26 -4.48 -9.72
CA SER A 123 5.69 -4.17 -9.88
C SER A 123 6.36 -3.68 -8.59
N PHE A 124 5.62 -2.99 -7.71
CA PHE A 124 6.11 -2.59 -6.39
C PHE A 124 6.35 -3.81 -5.49
N PHE A 125 5.46 -4.81 -5.53
CA PHE A 125 5.68 -6.06 -4.80
C PHE A 125 6.86 -6.84 -5.38
N ILE A 126 7.00 -6.91 -6.71
CA ILE A 126 8.15 -7.53 -7.37
C ILE A 126 9.46 -6.88 -6.89
N SER A 127 9.50 -5.56 -6.80
CA SER A 127 10.68 -4.84 -6.27
C SER A 127 11.03 -5.27 -4.84
N LEU A 128 10.04 -5.53 -4.00
CA LEU A 128 10.23 -6.01 -2.64
C LEU A 128 10.68 -7.48 -2.60
N PHE A 129 10.17 -8.32 -3.51
CA PHE A 129 10.64 -9.71 -3.67
C PHE A 129 12.12 -9.73 -4.09
N ILE A 130 12.51 -8.91 -5.07
CA ILE A 130 13.90 -8.78 -5.52
C ILE A 130 14.79 -8.31 -4.37
N TYR A 131 14.35 -7.30 -3.61
CA TYR A 131 15.06 -6.81 -2.44
C TYR A 131 15.27 -7.91 -1.40
N ASP A 132 14.23 -8.68 -1.07
CA ASP A 132 14.34 -9.78 -0.11
C ASP A 132 15.31 -10.84 -0.58
N TRP A 133 15.22 -11.24 -1.85
CA TRP A 133 16.14 -12.22 -2.43
C TRP A 133 17.59 -11.74 -2.43
N ALA A 134 17.81 -10.48 -2.79
CA ALA A 134 19.16 -9.91 -2.85
C ALA A 134 19.81 -9.84 -1.45
N ILE A 135 19.06 -9.47 -0.42
CA ILE A 135 19.60 -9.19 0.93
C ILE A 135 19.53 -10.43 1.84
N LEU A 136 18.40 -11.17 1.82
CA LEU A 136 18.16 -12.27 2.75
C LEU A 136 18.42 -13.64 2.13
N LYS A 137 18.61 -13.72 0.79
CA LYS A 137 18.64 -14.96 0.00
C LYS A 137 17.39 -15.84 0.18
N LYS A 138 16.31 -15.25 0.68
CA LYS A 138 14.98 -15.87 0.85
C LYS A 138 13.92 -14.80 0.88
N ILE A 139 12.71 -15.14 0.45
CA ILE A 139 11.55 -14.24 0.56
C ILE A 139 11.08 -14.19 2.01
N HIS A 140 10.87 -12.99 2.53
CA HIS A 140 10.39 -12.80 3.90
C HIS A 140 8.88 -13.08 3.98
N THR A 141 8.43 -13.70 5.07
CA THR A 141 7.03 -14.06 5.30
C THR A 141 6.05 -12.89 5.10
N VAL A 142 6.39 -11.70 5.59
CA VAL A 142 5.56 -10.49 5.42
C VAL A 142 5.40 -10.12 3.95
N THR A 143 6.45 -10.28 3.13
CA THR A 143 6.42 -9.91 1.71
C THR A 143 5.45 -10.80 0.93
N TYR A 144 5.55 -12.12 1.06
CA TYR A 144 4.66 -13.02 0.33
C TYR A 144 3.23 -12.99 0.86
N LEU A 145 3.02 -12.90 2.19
CA LEU A 145 1.68 -12.79 2.76
C LEU A 145 1.02 -11.46 2.36
N GLY A 146 1.78 -10.36 2.36
CA GLY A 146 1.28 -9.07 1.88
C GLY A 146 0.87 -9.12 0.41
N PHE A 147 1.67 -9.74 -0.45
CA PHE A 147 1.30 -9.93 -1.85
C PHE A 147 0.08 -10.84 -2.01
N PHE A 148 0.01 -11.93 -1.25
CA PHE A 148 -1.13 -12.85 -1.28
C PHE A 148 -2.45 -12.16 -0.89
N VAL A 149 -2.43 -11.38 0.20
CA VAL A 149 -3.58 -10.56 0.61
C VAL A 149 -3.95 -9.54 -0.47
N PHE A 150 -2.96 -8.91 -1.12
CA PHE A 150 -3.20 -8.02 -2.26
C PHE A 150 -3.97 -8.72 -3.38
N CYS A 151 -3.52 -9.90 -3.80
CA CYS A 151 -4.18 -10.68 -4.84
C CYS A 151 -5.60 -11.11 -4.45
N ILE A 152 -5.81 -11.52 -3.20
CA ILE A 152 -7.15 -11.88 -2.69
C ILE A 152 -8.09 -10.67 -2.75
N ILE A 153 -7.67 -9.52 -2.21
CA ILE A 153 -8.49 -8.30 -2.21
C ILE A 153 -8.84 -7.91 -3.64
N TRP A 154 -7.85 -7.93 -4.54
CA TRP A 154 -8.08 -7.63 -5.95
C TRP A 154 -9.14 -8.56 -6.55
N THR A 155 -8.95 -9.87 -6.43
CA THR A 155 -9.88 -10.87 -6.98
C THR A 155 -11.28 -10.73 -6.41
N ILE A 156 -11.42 -10.59 -5.09
CA ILE A 156 -12.75 -10.42 -4.46
C ILE A 156 -13.44 -9.16 -4.98
N SER A 157 -12.70 -8.07 -5.16
CA SER A 157 -13.27 -6.80 -5.63
C SER A 157 -13.78 -6.84 -7.06
N PHE A 158 -13.27 -7.75 -7.88
CA PHE A 158 -13.76 -7.99 -9.24
C PHE A 158 -14.92 -8.99 -9.30
N LEU A 159 -15.05 -9.87 -8.30
CA LEU A 159 -16.12 -10.86 -8.23
C LEU A 159 -17.36 -10.35 -7.47
N SER A 160 -17.25 -9.29 -6.72
CA SER A 160 -18.32 -8.68 -5.91
C SER A 160 -18.95 -7.48 -6.61
#